data_706ab0a10a3dc83c1e4bf0bc5e564c22
#
_entry.id   706ab0a10a3dc83c1e4bf0bc5e564c22
#
_cell.length_a   1.000
_cell.length_b   1.000
_cell.length_c   1.000
_cell.angle_alpha   90.00
_cell.angle_beta   90.00
_cell.angle_gamma   90.00
#
_symmetry.space_group_name_H-M   'P 1'
#
loop_
_entity.id
_entity.type
_entity.pdbx_description
1 polymer ?
#
loop_
_entity_poly.entity_id
_entity_poly.type
_entity_poly.pdbx_seq_one_letter_code
_entity_poly.pdbx_strand_id
1 'polypeptide(L)'
;MRLLIDEMHHVAVAGALRDAGFDAISVAARPDLRGTSDSDLFELAASTHGVIVTENIRDFAPLAARWVAEGRLFVGLVLTSPQRFNRAAVAYPGDLLAALRSWLTAAPPAGEGWTWWL
;
A
#
# COMPACT_ATOMS: atom_id res chain seq x y z
N MET A 1 -3.53 11.94 0.18
CA MET A 1 -2.65 10.77 0.40
C MET A 1 -2.72 9.88 -0.83
N ARG A 2 -1.58 9.59 -1.43
CA ARG A 2 -1.50 8.68 -2.58
C ARG A 2 -1.18 7.28 -2.11
N LEU A 3 -1.96 6.28 -2.53
CA LEU A 3 -1.69 4.89 -2.26
C LEU A 3 -1.02 4.23 -3.47
N LEU A 4 0.05 3.50 -3.24
CA LEU A 4 0.67 2.60 -4.22
C LEU A 4 0.29 1.16 -3.81
N ILE A 5 -0.63 0.57 -4.55
CA ILE A 5 -1.11 -0.79 -4.29
C ILE A 5 -0.13 -1.77 -4.94
N ASP A 6 0.54 -2.56 -4.13
CA ASP A 6 1.54 -3.52 -4.58
C ASP A 6 0.96 -4.52 -5.60
N GLU A 7 1.81 -5.01 -6.50
CA GLU A 7 1.38 -5.89 -7.60
C GLU A 7 0.78 -7.22 -7.16
N MET A 8 0.95 -7.64 -5.90
CA MET A 8 0.28 -8.81 -5.35
C MET A 8 -1.24 -8.61 -5.23
N HIS A 9 -1.71 -7.37 -5.12
CA HIS A 9 -3.14 -7.09 -5.03
C HIS A 9 -3.78 -6.89 -6.40
N HIS A 10 -5.06 -7.22 -6.48
CA HIS A 10 -5.85 -7.13 -7.71
C HIS A 10 -5.90 -5.69 -8.22
N VAL A 11 -5.74 -5.52 -9.53
CA VAL A 11 -5.72 -4.19 -10.18
C VAL A 11 -7.01 -3.38 -9.97
N ALA A 12 -8.13 -4.04 -9.74
CA ALA A 12 -9.42 -3.37 -9.52
C ALA A 12 -9.45 -2.52 -8.25
N VAL A 13 -8.58 -2.80 -7.27
CA VAL A 13 -8.57 -2.06 -5.98
C VAL A 13 -8.26 -0.58 -6.21
N ALA A 14 -7.17 -0.28 -6.91
CA ALA A 14 -6.79 1.11 -7.18
C ALA A 14 -7.83 1.83 -8.06
N GLY A 15 -8.36 1.15 -9.06
CA GLY A 15 -9.40 1.72 -9.93
C GLY A 15 -10.66 2.09 -9.16
N ALA A 16 -11.12 1.23 -8.28
CA ALA A 16 -12.30 1.48 -7.46
C ALA A 16 -12.05 2.62 -6.44
N LEU A 17 -10.84 2.71 -5.89
CA LEU A 17 -10.48 3.82 -5.02
C LEU A 17 -10.48 5.16 -5.76
N ARG A 18 -9.94 5.20 -6.98
CA ARG A 18 -9.99 6.42 -7.82
C ARG A 18 -11.42 6.82 -8.13
N ASP A 19 -12.29 5.87 -8.45
CA ASP A 19 -13.71 6.13 -8.72
C ASP A 19 -14.41 6.70 -7.47
N ALA A 20 -13.95 6.34 -6.28
CA ALA A 20 -14.46 6.87 -5.02
C ALA A 20 -13.82 8.22 -4.61
N GLY A 21 -12.94 8.78 -5.44
CA GLY A 21 -12.31 10.08 -5.20
C GLY A 21 -10.98 10.04 -4.46
N PHE A 22 -10.39 8.85 -4.27
CA PHE A 22 -9.08 8.71 -3.63
C PHE A 22 -7.96 8.61 -4.67
N ASP A 23 -6.76 9.03 -4.31
CA ASP A 23 -5.57 8.94 -5.15
C ASP A 23 -4.90 7.58 -4.92
N ALA A 24 -4.96 6.71 -5.92
CA ALA A 24 -4.41 5.36 -5.83
C ALA A 24 -3.87 4.89 -7.18
N ILE A 25 -2.75 4.18 -7.14
CA ILE A 25 -2.09 3.59 -8.30
C ILE A 25 -1.91 2.10 -8.03
N SER A 26 -2.26 1.26 -9.02
CA SER A 26 -1.93 -0.16 -8.98
C SER A 26 -0.59 -0.39 -9.68
N VAL A 27 0.37 -0.94 -8.95
CA VAL A 27 1.68 -1.31 -9.52
C VAL A 27 1.49 -2.37 -10.61
N ALA A 28 0.58 -3.32 -10.40
CA ALA A 28 0.28 -4.37 -11.38
C ALA A 28 -0.29 -3.83 -12.70
N ALA A 29 -0.98 -2.70 -12.66
CA ALA A 29 -1.58 -2.07 -13.83
C ALA A 29 -0.63 -1.14 -14.59
N ARG A 30 0.56 -0.90 -14.05
CA ARG A 30 1.56 0.00 -14.62
C ARG A 30 2.73 -0.80 -15.18
N PRO A 31 2.86 -0.93 -16.52
CA PRO A 31 3.97 -1.69 -17.13
C PRO A 31 5.36 -1.16 -16.72
N ASP A 32 5.48 0.15 -16.50
CA ASP A 32 6.71 0.80 -16.07
C ASP A 32 7.08 0.49 -14.61
N LEU A 33 6.14 0.00 -13.81
CA LEU A 33 6.36 -0.32 -12.39
C LEU A 33 6.38 -1.82 -12.10
N ARG A 34 5.80 -2.64 -12.97
CA ARG A 34 5.79 -4.11 -12.77
C ARG A 34 7.21 -4.65 -12.71
N GLY A 35 7.45 -5.56 -11.76
CA GLY A 35 8.76 -6.15 -11.54
C GLY A 35 9.76 -5.25 -10.82
N THR A 36 9.35 -4.05 -10.39
CA THR A 36 10.17 -3.18 -9.55
C THR A 36 10.50 -3.89 -8.24
N SER A 37 11.77 -3.85 -7.83
CA SER A 37 12.18 -4.43 -6.54
C SER A 37 11.47 -3.73 -5.37
N ASP A 38 11.35 -4.43 -4.24
CA ASP A 38 10.74 -3.85 -3.04
C ASP A 38 11.48 -2.59 -2.57
N SER A 39 12.80 -2.60 -2.61
CA SER A 39 13.63 -1.45 -2.25
C SER A 39 13.37 -0.26 -3.17
N ASP A 40 13.30 -0.49 -4.48
CA ASP A 40 13.06 0.58 -5.46
C ASP A 40 11.64 1.10 -5.37
N LEU A 41 10.66 0.23 -5.13
CA LEU A 41 9.28 0.65 -4.92
C LEU A 41 9.15 1.51 -3.65
N PHE A 42 9.86 1.14 -2.60
CA PHE A 42 9.87 1.91 -1.35
C PHE A 42 10.49 3.30 -1.57
N GLU A 43 11.58 3.38 -2.31
CA GLU A 43 12.20 4.67 -2.67
C GLU A 43 11.28 5.52 -3.54
N LEU A 44 10.60 4.93 -4.51
CA LEU A 44 9.63 5.63 -5.35
C LEU A 44 8.50 6.19 -4.49
N ALA A 45 7.95 5.40 -3.60
CA ALA A 45 6.90 5.85 -2.68
C ALA A 45 7.37 7.02 -1.83
N ALA A 46 8.56 6.93 -1.25
CA ALA A 46 9.13 8.00 -0.43
C ALA A 46 9.31 9.29 -1.23
N SER A 47 9.85 9.21 -2.45
CA SER A 47 10.13 10.37 -3.30
C SER A 47 8.87 11.04 -3.83
N THR A 48 7.77 10.32 -3.94
CA THR A 48 6.48 10.83 -4.45
C THR A 48 5.45 11.06 -3.35
N HIS A 49 5.86 10.98 -2.09
CA HIS A 49 4.99 11.11 -0.92
C HIS A 49 3.82 10.12 -0.94
N GLY A 50 4.08 8.90 -1.40
CA GLY A 50 3.10 7.82 -1.48
C GLY A 50 3.17 6.88 -0.28
N VAL A 51 2.10 6.14 -0.10
CA VAL A 51 1.97 5.10 0.93
C VAL A 51 1.82 3.76 0.22
N ILE A 52 2.69 2.80 0.51
CA ILE A 52 2.61 1.46 -0.05
C ILE A 52 1.55 0.66 0.71
N VAL A 53 0.69 -0.05 -0.03
CA VAL A 53 -0.25 -1.03 0.51
C VAL A 53 0.19 -2.41 -0.01
N THR A 54 0.59 -3.30 0.88
CA THR A 54 1.13 -4.60 0.50
C THR A 54 0.79 -5.70 1.51
N GLU A 55 0.66 -6.94 1.03
CA GLU A 55 0.61 -8.12 1.90
C GLU A 55 2.00 -8.75 2.10
N ASN A 56 3.03 -8.27 1.41
CA ASN A 56 4.40 -8.76 1.54
C ASN A 56 5.07 -8.20 2.80
N ILE A 57 4.54 -8.61 3.94
CA ILE A 57 4.97 -8.15 5.26
C ILE A 57 6.43 -8.49 5.51
N ARG A 58 6.83 -9.71 5.11
CA ARG A 58 8.16 -10.24 5.32
C ARG A 58 9.27 -9.33 4.75
N ASP A 59 9.03 -8.74 3.58
CA ASP A 59 10.04 -7.94 2.89
C ASP A 59 9.90 -6.44 3.17
N PHE A 60 8.67 -5.93 3.29
CA PHE A 60 8.44 -4.49 3.48
C PHE A 60 8.55 -4.02 4.93
N ALA A 61 8.14 -4.82 5.90
CA ALA A 61 8.26 -4.40 7.31
C ALA A 61 9.72 -4.16 7.73
N PRO A 62 10.69 -5.02 7.36
CA PRO A 62 12.10 -4.73 7.64
C PRO A 62 12.64 -3.51 6.89
N LEU A 63 12.17 -3.24 5.68
CA LEU A 63 12.55 -2.03 4.94
C LEU A 63 12.14 -0.77 5.69
N ALA A 64 10.89 -0.71 6.13
CA ALA A 64 10.38 0.43 6.89
C ALA A 64 11.17 0.63 8.20
N ALA A 65 11.44 -0.45 8.93
CA ALA A 65 12.22 -0.40 10.16
C ALA A 65 13.64 0.13 9.90
N ARG A 66 14.29 -0.31 8.82
CA ARG A 66 15.62 0.14 8.45
C ARG A 66 15.64 1.63 8.08
N TRP A 67 14.65 2.10 7.32
CA TRP A 67 14.53 3.52 6.97
C TRP A 67 14.37 4.39 8.21
N VAL A 68 13.54 3.98 9.16
CA VAL A 68 13.40 4.68 10.43
C VAL A 68 14.73 4.73 11.18
N ALA A 69 15.42 3.59 11.30
CA ALA A 69 16.70 3.51 11.98
C ALA A 69 17.79 4.37 11.34
N GLU A 70 17.74 4.53 10.00
CA GLU A 70 18.69 5.35 9.26
C GLU A 70 18.29 6.84 9.18
N GLY A 71 17.18 7.22 9.75
CA GLY A 71 16.66 8.58 9.68
C GLY A 71 16.16 8.99 8.29
N ARG A 72 15.86 8.02 7.41
CA ARG A 72 15.33 8.29 6.07
C ARG A 72 13.82 8.48 6.13
N LEU A 73 13.33 9.45 5.38
CA LEU A 73 11.92 9.83 5.43
C LEU A 73 11.09 9.08 4.39
N PHE A 74 9.97 8.52 4.82
CA PHE A 74 8.90 7.99 3.99
C PHE A 74 7.57 8.31 4.67
N VAL A 75 6.47 8.35 3.93
CA VAL A 75 5.17 8.70 4.53
C VAL A 75 4.66 7.54 5.36
N GLY A 76 4.42 6.38 4.76
CA GLY A 76 3.87 5.27 5.50
C GLY A 76 3.82 3.97 4.72
N LEU A 77 3.53 2.91 5.45
CA LEU A 77 3.38 1.56 4.94
C LEU A 77 2.12 0.96 5.53
N VAL A 78 1.20 0.49 4.68
CA VAL A 78 0.00 -0.23 5.09
C VAL A 78 0.21 -1.71 4.80
N LEU A 79 0.15 -2.52 5.84
CA LEU A 79 0.29 -3.97 5.75
C LEU A 79 -1.07 -4.64 5.80
N THR A 80 -1.32 -5.56 4.86
CA THR A 80 -2.56 -6.32 4.77
C THR A 80 -2.30 -7.78 5.02
N SER A 81 -2.99 -8.37 5.99
CA SER A 81 -2.82 -9.78 6.32
C SER A 81 -3.51 -10.67 5.28
N PRO A 82 -2.81 -11.73 4.75
CA PRO A 82 -3.45 -12.71 3.88
C PRO A 82 -4.57 -13.49 4.55
N GLN A 83 -4.55 -13.60 5.88
CA GLN A 83 -5.63 -14.26 6.63
C GLN A 83 -6.89 -13.39 6.65
N ARG A 84 -6.74 -12.08 6.76
CA ARG A 84 -7.88 -11.15 6.75
C ARG A 84 -8.39 -10.87 5.34
N PHE A 85 -7.49 -10.72 4.38
CA PHE A 85 -7.81 -10.42 2.98
C PHE A 85 -7.29 -11.54 2.08
N ASN A 86 -7.94 -12.70 2.16
CA ASN A 86 -7.54 -13.88 1.38
C ASN A 86 -7.88 -13.65 -0.09
N ARG A 87 -6.85 -13.58 -0.94
CA ARG A 87 -7.01 -13.34 -2.38
C ARG A 87 -7.75 -14.44 -3.12
N ALA A 88 -7.84 -15.62 -2.55
CA ALA A 88 -8.61 -16.74 -3.11
C ALA A 88 -10.07 -16.75 -2.65
N ALA A 89 -10.45 -15.91 -1.69
CA ALA A 89 -11.81 -15.85 -1.17
C ALA A 89 -12.73 -15.02 -2.10
N VAL A 90 -14.00 -15.38 -2.11
CA VAL A 90 -15.03 -14.66 -2.89
C VAL A 90 -15.14 -13.19 -2.46
N ALA A 91 -14.92 -12.90 -1.18
CA ALA A 91 -15.00 -11.54 -0.65
C ALA A 91 -13.90 -10.62 -1.21
N TYR A 92 -12.77 -11.17 -1.65
CA TYR A 92 -11.66 -10.38 -2.21
C TYR A 92 -11.93 -10.06 -3.70
N PRO A 93 -11.64 -8.85 -4.20
CA PRO A 93 -10.98 -7.72 -3.52
C PRO A 93 -11.93 -6.75 -2.81
N GLY A 94 -13.23 -7.02 -2.76
CA GLY A 94 -14.22 -6.13 -2.16
C GLY A 94 -13.98 -5.88 -0.67
N ASP A 95 -13.53 -6.89 0.07
CA ASP A 95 -13.21 -6.76 1.50
C ASP A 95 -12.04 -5.80 1.74
N LEU A 96 -10.98 -5.91 0.93
CA LEU A 96 -9.84 -5.01 1.00
C LEU A 96 -10.25 -3.58 0.63
N LEU A 97 -11.02 -3.43 -0.45
CA LEU A 97 -11.51 -2.13 -0.88
C LEU A 97 -12.33 -1.45 0.21
N ALA A 98 -13.25 -2.17 0.84
CA ALA A 98 -14.08 -1.64 1.92
C ALA A 98 -13.23 -1.22 3.12
N ALA A 99 -12.23 -2.01 3.50
CA ALA A 99 -11.33 -1.69 4.60
C ALA A 99 -10.47 -0.45 4.31
N LEU A 100 -9.95 -0.32 3.09
CA LEU A 100 -9.17 0.84 2.70
C LEU A 100 -10.01 2.12 2.66
N ARG A 101 -11.23 2.05 2.13
CA ARG A 101 -12.14 3.21 2.11
C ARG A 101 -12.51 3.65 3.51
N SER A 102 -12.81 2.72 4.39
CA SER A 102 -13.13 3.01 5.80
C SER A 102 -11.94 3.66 6.50
N TRP A 103 -10.75 3.12 6.31
CA TRP A 103 -9.52 3.65 6.90
C TRP A 103 -9.20 5.07 6.39
N LEU A 104 -9.30 5.29 5.08
CA LEU A 104 -9.06 6.61 4.49
C LEU A 104 -10.06 7.66 4.96
N THR A 105 -11.31 7.25 5.20
CA THR A 105 -12.37 8.14 5.68
C THR A 105 -12.22 8.46 7.17
N ALA A 106 -11.68 7.53 7.95
CA ALA A 106 -11.56 7.64 9.41
C ALA A 106 -10.29 8.39 9.87
N ALA A 107 -9.67 9.21 9.03
CA ALA A 107 -8.47 9.96 9.34
C ALA A 107 -7.25 9.05 9.61
N PRO A 108 -6.55 8.63 8.56
CA PRO A 108 -5.32 7.85 8.68
C PRO A 108 -4.23 8.65 9.42
N PRO A 109 -3.12 8.00 9.83
CA PRO A 109 -2.06 8.66 10.59
C PRO A 109 -1.56 9.93 9.91
N ALA A 110 -1.31 10.97 10.69
CA ALA A 110 -0.65 12.18 10.23
C ALA A 110 0.87 12.02 10.35
N GLY A 111 1.61 12.84 9.58
CA GLY A 111 3.07 12.82 9.61
C GLY A 111 3.66 11.72 8.76
N GLU A 112 4.87 11.29 9.12
CA GLU A 112 5.68 10.39 8.30
C GLU A 112 6.28 9.25 9.13
N GLY A 113 6.73 8.19 8.44
CA GLY A 113 7.47 7.10 9.05
C GLY A 113 6.61 6.09 9.80
N TRP A 114 5.33 6.00 9.49
CA TRP A 114 4.43 5.09 10.20
C TRP A 114 4.18 3.80 9.42
N THR A 115 3.87 2.75 10.16
CA THR A 115 3.39 1.47 9.63
C THR A 115 2.02 1.19 10.23
N TRP A 116 1.07 0.83 9.39
CA TRP A 116 -0.30 0.54 9.79
C TRP A 116 -0.70 -0.88 9.39
N TRP A 117 -1.28 -1.61 10.32
CA TRP A 117 -1.87 -2.92 10.08
C TRP A 117 -3.36 -2.76 9.81
N LEU A 118 -3.74 -3.00 8.56
CA LEU A 118 -5.15 -2.87 8.15
C LEU A 118 -5.97 -4.08 8.56
#